data_d4420620c2163e6f681bf237596fccc7
#
_entry.id   d4420620c2163e6f681bf237596fccc7
#
_cell.length_a   1.000
_cell.length_b   1.000
_cell.length_c   1.000
_cell.angle_alpha   90.00
_cell.angle_beta   90.00
_cell.angle_gamma   90.00
#
_symmetry.space_group_name_H-M   'P 1'
#
loop_
_entity.id
_entity.type
_entity.pdbx_description
1 polymer ?
#
loop_
_entity_poly.entity_id
_entity_poly.type
_entity_poly.pdbx_seq_one_letter_code
_entity_poly.pdbx_strand_id
1 'polypeptide(L)'
;VIKNPEIQEIVPVLLNALQDPANKTNECLNVMMKMKFVHIIDPPSLALIMPVIERAFQNRSTETRKMASQIVGNMYALAKSKDLSPYLSSIIPGLKNSLLDPVPEVRTATARALGAMVRSLGNEILDDLRPWLERMLISEQSSVDRSGAAQGLAEVLGGLGKEHLDKYMPKILEVTENPDVPAYVKDGFIMLYIYLPSVFTQHFASYISRVITPILKALADENEFVRETSLRAGQRIVNMYAETAIQLLLPELERGLFNENWRIRYSSVQLLGDLLFKITGLSGKMTTESQSEDDN
;
A
#
# COMPACT_ATOMS: atom_id res chain seq x y z
N VAL A 1 -19.70 -28.79 13.72
CA VAL A 1 -20.84 -28.18 13.01
C VAL A 1 -20.49 -26.74 12.73
N ILE A 2 -20.61 -26.32 11.47
CA ILE A 2 -20.38 -24.96 11.02
C ILE A 2 -21.52 -24.07 11.54
N LYS A 3 -21.15 -23.01 12.28
CA LYS A 3 -22.12 -22.08 12.89
C LYS A 3 -22.32 -20.80 12.07
N ASN A 4 -21.34 -20.40 11.26
CA ASN A 4 -21.47 -19.20 10.42
C ASN A 4 -22.50 -19.44 9.32
N PRO A 5 -23.59 -18.63 9.26
CA PRO A 5 -24.68 -18.86 8.29
C PRO A 5 -24.23 -18.61 6.84
N GLU A 6 -23.34 -17.66 6.60
CA GLU A 6 -22.84 -17.38 5.25
C GLU A 6 -22.03 -18.57 4.71
N ILE A 7 -21.22 -19.19 5.55
CA ILE A 7 -20.45 -20.37 5.16
C ILE A 7 -21.35 -21.60 4.98
N GLN A 8 -22.38 -21.77 5.82
CA GLN A 8 -23.36 -22.86 5.65
C GLN A 8 -23.97 -22.87 4.24
N GLU A 9 -24.26 -21.71 3.69
CA GLU A 9 -24.86 -21.57 2.36
C GLU A 9 -23.90 -22.01 1.25
N ILE A 10 -22.59 -21.83 1.41
CA ILE A 10 -21.59 -22.10 0.37
C ILE A 10 -20.78 -23.38 0.61
N VAL A 11 -21.12 -24.20 1.59
CA VAL A 11 -20.42 -25.47 1.84
C VAL A 11 -20.28 -26.31 0.57
N PRO A 12 -21.32 -26.52 -0.27
CA PRO A 12 -21.15 -27.29 -1.50
C PRO A 12 -20.09 -26.70 -2.45
N VAL A 13 -20.03 -25.36 -2.56
CA VAL A 13 -19.05 -24.65 -3.41
C VAL A 13 -17.63 -24.86 -2.88
N LEU A 14 -17.44 -24.77 -1.56
CA LEU A 14 -16.17 -25.03 -0.90
C LEU A 14 -15.69 -26.48 -1.08
N LEU A 15 -16.59 -27.44 -0.92
CA LEU A 15 -16.28 -28.85 -1.11
C LEU A 15 -15.89 -29.14 -2.57
N ASN A 16 -16.58 -28.55 -3.53
CA ASN A 16 -16.23 -28.70 -4.94
C ASN A 16 -14.83 -28.14 -5.24
N ALA A 17 -14.48 -27.00 -4.66
CA ALA A 17 -13.15 -26.40 -4.81
C ALA A 17 -12.05 -27.28 -4.20
N LEU A 18 -12.32 -27.95 -3.09
CA LEU A 18 -11.38 -28.88 -2.45
C LEU A 18 -11.18 -30.16 -3.27
N GLN A 19 -12.24 -30.62 -3.95
CA GLN A 19 -12.19 -31.83 -4.80
C GLN A 19 -11.56 -31.57 -6.16
N ASP A 20 -11.78 -30.38 -6.74
CA ASP A 20 -11.27 -29.98 -8.06
C ASP A 20 -10.66 -28.58 -8.00
N PRO A 21 -9.49 -28.44 -7.35
CA PRO A 21 -8.88 -27.10 -7.15
C PRO A 21 -8.43 -26.43 -8.45
N ALA A 22 -8.09 -27.21 -9.49
CA ALA A 22 -7.64 -26.67 -10.76
C ALA A 22 -8.73 -25.88 -11.48
N ASN A 23 -10.00 -26.30 -11.38
CA ASN A 23 -11.11 -25.75 -12.15
C ASN A 23 -12.11 -24.96 -11.30
N LYS A 24 -12.15 -25.18 -9.98
CA LYS A 24 -13.20 -24.67 -9.09
C LYS A 24 -12.75 -23.61 -8.09
N THR A 25 -11.45 -23.41 -7.90
CA THR A 25 -10.95 -22.44 -6.93
C THR A 25 -11.40 -21.01 -7.27
N ASN A 26 -11.24 -20.59 -8.50
CA ASN A 26 -11.64 -19.23 -8.93
C ASN A 26 -13.14 -18.99 -8.73
N GLU A 27 -13.98 -19.94 -9.13
CA GLU A 27 -15.43 -19.87 -8.94
C GLU A 27 -15.80 -19.76 -7.46
N CYS A 28 -15.15 -20.54 -6.60
CA CYS A 28 -15.35 -20.49 -5.14
C CYS A 28 -15.02 -19.10 -4.58
N LEU A 29 -13.87 -18.52 -4.96
CA LEU A 29 -13.47 -17.20 -4.50
C LEU A 29 -14.43 -16.11 -4.99
N ASN A 30 -14.92 -16.20 -6.22
CA ASN A 30 -15.94 -15.27 -6.74
C ASN A 30 -17.22 -15.30 -5.91
N VAL A 31 -17.66 -16.48 -5.51
CA VAL A 31 -18.83 -16.65 -4.63
C VAL A 31 -18.55 -15.99 -3.27
N MET A 32 -17.39 -16.25 -2.68
CA MET A 32 -17.01 -15.67 -1.39
C MET A 32 -16.88 -14.15 -1.45
N MET A 33 -16.38 -13.58 -2.54
CA MET A 33 -16.28 -12.13 -2.72
C MET A 33 -17.63 -11.43 -2.84
N LYS A 34 -18.64 -12.10 -3.38
CA LYS A 34 -20.00 -11.56 -3.49
C LYS A 34 -20.78 -11.64 -2.19
N MET A 35 -20.35 -12.46 -1.27
CA MET A 35 -21.00 -12.61 0.04
C MET A 35 -20.57 -11.49 0.98
N LYS A 36 -21.51 -11.00 1.77
CA LYS A 36 -21.24 -10.11 2.90
C LYS A 36 -21.10 -10.95 4.16
N PHE A 37 -19.88 -11.14 4.61
CA PHE A 37 -19.60 -11.78 5.89
C PHE A 37 -19.84 -10.76 7.00
N VAL A 38 -20.80 -11.03 7.87
CA VAL A 38 -21.14 -10.19 9.03
C VAL A 38 -21.08 -10.95 10.35
N HIS A 39 -21.16 -12.27 10.30
CA HIS A 39 -21.11 -13.15 11.47
C HIS A 39 -19.67 -13.61 11.72
N ILE A 40 -19.40 -13.95 12.99
CA ILE A 40 -18.11 -14.54 13.39
C ILE A 40 -17.84 -15.83 12.62
N ILE A 41 -16.63 -15.96 12.10
CA ILE A 41 -16.19 -17.15 11.40
C ILE A 41 -15.64 -18.13 12.44
N ASP A 42 -16.32 -19.25 12.61
CA ASP A 42 -16.00 -20.27 13.60
C ASP A 42 -14.88 -21.23 13.13
N PRO A 43 -14.24 -21.99 14.04
CA PRO A 43 -13.14 -22.89 13.67
C PRO A 43 -13.47 -23.90 12.56
N PRO A 44 -14.62 -24.59 12.54
CA PRO A 44 -14.97 -25.49 11.44
C PRO A 44 -15.08 -24.79 10.08
N SER A 45 -15.55 -23.55 10.06
CA SER A 45 -15.60 -22.71 8.84
C SER A 45 -14.19 -22.42 8.32
N LEU A 46 -13.28 -22.03 9.21
CA LEU A 46 -11.88 -21.80 8.86
C LEU A 46 -11.20 -23.03 8.30
N ALA A 47 -11.44 -24.19 8.91
CA ALA A 47 -10.89 -25.46 8.45
C ALA A 47 -11.30 -25.79 7.00
N LEU A 48 -12.48 -25.36 6.59
CA LEU A 48 -12.98 -25.56 5.23
C LEU A 48 -12.47 -24.51 4.25
N ILE A 49 -12.36 -23.25 4.68
CA ILE A 49 -11.97 -22.11 3.85
C ILE A 49 -10.45 -22.10 3.60
N MET A 50 -9.64 -22.32 4.62
CA MET A 50 -8.21 -22.07 4.56
C MET A 50 -7.48 -22.88 3.48
N PRO A 51 -7.76 -24.17 3.25
CA PRO A 51 -7.13 -24.90 2.16
C PRO A 51 -7.44 -24.33 0.77
N VAL A 52 -8.65 -23.78 0.57
CA VAL A 52 -9.02 -23.11 -0.69
C VAL A 52 -8.20 -21.83 -0.89
N ILE A 53 -8.04 -21.05 0.16
CA ILE A 53 -7.25 -19.79 0.14
C ILE A 53 -5.77 -20.08 -0.13
N GLU A 54 -5.20 -21.10 0.51
CA GLU A 54 -3.79 -21.48 0.30
C GLU A 54 -3.51 -21.85 -1.16
N ARG A 55 -4.42 -22.59 -1.80
CA ARG A 55 -4.32 -22.92 -3.23
C ARG A 55 -4.50 -21.71 -4.12
N ALA A 56 -5.37 -20.80 -3.75
CA ALA A 56 -5.63 -19.58 -4.50
C ALA A 56 -4.40 -18.69 -4.60
N PHE A 57 -3.57 -18.60 -3.58
CA PHE A 57 -2.31 -17.86 -3.62
C PHE A 57 -1.31 -18.39 -4.64
N GLN A 58 -1.40 -19.67 -4.99
CA GLN A 58 -0.53 -20.32 -5.98
C GLN A 58 -1.13 -20.36 -7.38
N ASN A 59 -2.33 -19.81 -7.57
CA ASN A 59 -3.02 -19.82 -8.85
C ASN A 59 -2.33 -18.91 -9.87
N ARG A 60 -2.35 -19.31 -11.14
CA ARG A 60 -1.79 -18.52 -12.23
C ARG A 60 -2.59 -17.26 -12.54
N SER A 61 -3.87 -17.24 -12.22
CA SER A 61 -4.74 -16.09 -12.42
C SER A 61 -4.42 -14.98 -11.42
N THR A 62 -4.08 -13.81 -11.93
CA THR A 62 -3.89 -12.58 -11.15
C THR A 62 -5.13 -12.25 -10.31
N GLU A 63 -6.30 -12.37 -10.90
CA GLU A 63 -7.57 -12.08 -10.23
C GLU A 63 -7.80 -13.03 -9.06
N THR A 64 -7.47 -14.31 -9.22
CA THR A 64 -7.59 -15.29 -8.14
C THR A 64 -6.66 -14.98 -6.96
N ARG A 65 -5.39 -14.63 -7.24
CA ARG A 65 -4.44 -14.25 -6.19
C ARG A 65 -4.88 -12.98 -5.45
N LYS A 66 -5.38 -12.00 -6.19
CA LYS A 66 -5.93 -10.77 -5.61
C LYS A 66 -7.12 -11.06 -4.68
N MET A 67 -8.07 -11.86 -5.15
CA MET A 67 -9.24 -12.27 -4.35
C MET A 67 -8.84 -13.02 -3.08
N ALA A 68 -7.83 -13.90 -3.15
CA ALA A 68 -7.31 -14.60 -1.97
C ALA A 68 -6.87 -13.63 -0.89
N SER A 69 -6.10 -12.60 -1.23
CA SER A 69 -5.67 -11.57 -0.30
C SER A 69 -6.84 -10.77 0.27
N GLN A 70 -7.80 -10.39 -0.57
CA GLN A 70 -9.00 -9.64 -0.14
C GLN A 70 -9.85 -10.44 0.85
N ILE A 71 -10.05 -11.71 0.59
CA ILE A 71 -10.81 -12.62 1.47
C ILE A 71 -10.08 -12.81 2.80
N VAL A 72 -8.77 -13.00 2.79
CA VAL A 72 -7.97 -13.11 4.03
C VAL A 72 -8.13 -11.85 4.88
N GLY A 73 -8.00 -10.67 4.29
CA GLY A 73 -8.18 -9.40 5.00
C GLY A 73 -9.56 -9.27 5.65
N ASN A 74 -10.60 -9.67 4.93
CA ASN A 74 -11.98 -9.63 5.43
C ASN A 74 -12.22 -10.65 6.56
N MET A 75 -11.65 -11.84 6.46
CA MET A 75 -11.80 -12.89 7.48
C MET A 75 -11.16 -12.52 8.82
N TYR A 76 -9.99 -11.88 8.79
CA TYR A 76 -9.27 -11.51 10.01
C TYR A 76 -10.01 -10.48 10.87
N ALA A 77 -10.96 -9.75 10.29
CA ALA A 77 -11.86 -8.87 11.03
C ALA A 77 -12.97 -9.62 11.78
N LEU A 78 -13.31 -10.83 11.35
CA LEU A 78 -14.49 -11.58 11.81
C LEU A 78 -14.16 -12.88 12.56
N ALA A 79 -12.90 -13.27 12.64
CA ALA A 79 -12.47 -14.48 13.34
C ALA A 79 -11.69 -14.11 14.61
N LYS A 80 -11.74 -15.00 15.60
CA LYS A 80 -10.94 -14.83 16.83
C LYS A 80 -9.46 -15.11 16.53
N SER A 81 -8.57 -14.32 17.09
CA SER A 81 -7.12 -14.46 16.86
C SER A 81 -6.60 -15.85 17.21
N LYS A 82 -7.10 -16.48 18.28
CA LYS A 82 -6.73 -17.84 18.68
C LYS A 82 -7.11 -18.90 17.63
N ASP A 83 -8.19 -18.67 16.88
CA ASP A 83 -8.67 -19.57 15.85
C ASP A 83 -7.88 -19.41 14.54
N LEU A 84 -7.35 -18.21 14.28
CA LEU A 84 -6.56 -17.88 13.11
C LEU A 84 -5.08 -18.22 13.25
N SER A 85 -4.54 -18.14 14.48
CA SER A 85 -3.13 -18.37 14.79
C SER A 85 -2.57 -19.67 14.18
N PRO A 86 -3.27 -20.81 14.22
CA PRO A 86 -2.75 -22.05 13.64
C PRO A 86 -2.54 -22.02 12.13
N TYR A 87 -3.21 -21.11 11.42
CA TYR A 87 -3.11 -20.99 9.97
C TYR A 87 -2.04 -20.01 9.48
N LEU A 88 -1.41 -19.27 10.38
CA LEU A 88 -0.42 -18.23 10.01
C LEU A 88 0.76 -18.80 9.23
N SER A 89 1.31 -19.94 9.68
CA SER A 89 2.46 -20.57 9.03
C SER A 89 2.17 -21.02 7.60
N SER A 90 0.92 -21.36 7.28
CA SER A 90 0.52 -21.77 5.93
C SER A 90 0.11 -20.60 5.03
N ILE A 91 -0.37 -19.50 5.60
CA ILE A 91 -0.84 -18.31 4.87
C ILE A 91 0.28 -17.30 4.60
N ILE A 92 1.19 -17.09 5.53
CA ILE A 92 2.25 -16.08 5.42
C ILE A 92 3.10 -16.23 4.15
N PRO A 93 3.56 -17.43 3.74
CA PRO A 93 4.32 -17.56 2.49
C PRO A 93 3.57 -17.07 1.25
N GLY A 94 2.28 -17.37 1.15
CA GLY A 94 1.43 -16.90 0.04
C GLY A 94 1.25 -15.39 0.05
N LEU A 95 1.08 -14.79 1.21
CA LEU A 95 0.99 -13.33 1.37
C LEU A 95 2.31 -12.65 1.02
N LYS A 96 3.44 -13.18 1.45
CA LYS A 96 4.77 -12.66 1.09
C LYS A 96 4.97 -12.67 -0.42
N ASN A 97 4.67 -13.77 -1.10
CA ASN A 97 4.77 -13.86 -2.55
C ASN A 97 3.84 -12.87 -3.27
N SER A 98 2.60 -12.73 -2.80
CA SER A 98 1.62 -11.81 -3.39
C SER A 98 1.96 -10.34 -3.13
N LEU A 99 2.63 -10.03 -2.03
CA LEU A 99 3.11 -8.67 -1.75
C LEU A 99 4.22 -8.26 -2.74
N LEU A 100 4.96 -9.20 -3.27
CA LEU A 100 6.02 -8.98 -4.26
C LEU A 100 5.56 -9.28 -5.69
N ASP A 101 4.27 -9.46 -5.91
CA ASP A 101 3.68 -9.74 -7.23
C ASP A 101 3.99 -8.60 -8.20
N PRO A 102 4.31 -8.92 -9.48
CA PRO A 102 4.52 -7.88 -10.49
C PRO A 102 3.30 -7.01 -10.77
N VAL A 103 2.09 -7.51 -10.48
CA VAL A 103 0.84 -6.77 -10.71
C VAL A 103 0.52 -5.88 -9.50
N PRO A 104 0.43 -4.56 -9.68
CA PRO A 104 0.21 -3.61 -8.56
C PRO A 104 -1.04 -3.86 -7.75
N GLU A 105 -2.14 -4.28 -8.38
CA GLU A 105 -3.42 -4.53 -7.72
C GLU A 105 -3.32 -5.70 -6.72
N VAL A 106 -2.53 -6.72 -7.05
CA VAL A 106 -2.26 -7.85 -6.13
C VAL A 106 -1.46 -7.37 -4.93
N ARG A 107 -0.42 -6.55 -5.14
CA ARG A 107 0.37 -5.98 -4.04
C ARG A 107 -0.50 -5.14 -3.10
N THR A 108 -1.35 -4.29 -3.67
CA THR A 108 -2.24 -3.42 -2.89
C THR A 108 -3.22 -4.22 -2.03
N ALA A 109 -3.88 -5.22 -2.62
CA ALA A 109 -4.80 -6.09 -1.89
C ALA A 109 -4.09 -6.84 -0.76
N THR A 110 -2.87 -7.33 -1.03
CA THR A 110 -2.07 -8.07 -0.06
C THR A 110 -1.58 -7.18 1.09
N ALA A 111 -1.12 -5.97 0.78
CA ALA A 111 -0.69 -5.01 1.80
C ALA A 111 -1.84 -4.67 2.76
N ARG A 112 -3.03 -4.44 2.23
CA ARG A 112 -4.24 -4.18 3.02
C ARG A 112 -4.61 -5.37 3.89
N ALA A 113 -4.49 -6.59 3.37
CA ALA A 113 -4.71 -7.82 4.13
C ALA A 113 -3.74 -7.94 5.30
N LEU A 114 -2.45 -7.65 5.09
CA LEU A 114 -1.44 -7.65 6.16
C LEU A 114 -1.76 -6.63 7.26
N GLY A 115 -2.20 -5.44 6.89
CA GLY A 115 -2.64 -4.42 7.86
C GLY A 115 -3.83 -4.89 8.70
N ALA A 116 -4.82 -5.52 8.07
CA ALA A 116 -5.98 -6.10 8.76
C ALA A 116 -5.57 -7.23 9.72
N MET A 117 -4.66 -8.10 9.29
CA MET A 117 -4.13 -9.20 10.11
C MET A 117 -3.40 -8.68 11.35
N VAL A 118 -2.55 -7.70 11.18
CA VAL A 118 -1.80 -7.08 12.28
C VAL A 118 -2.75 -6.40 13.29
N ARG A 119 -3.78 -5.76 12.81
CA ARG A 119 -4.80 -5.15 13.68
C ARG A 119 -5.49 -6.19 14.55
N SER A 120 -5.73 -7.37 14.01
CA SER A 120 -6.39 -8.48 14.71
C SER A 120 -5.45 -9.28 15.61
N LEU A 121 -4.24 -9.59 15.12
CA LEU A 121 -3.29 -10.51 15.76
C LEU A 121 -2.21 -9.79 16.59
N GLY A 122 -1.97 -8.51 16.31
CA GLY A 122 -0.93 -7.75 17.01
C GLY A 122 0.46 -8.33 16.80
N ASN A 123 1.18 -8.52 17.89
CA ASN A 123 2.60 -8.90 17.86
C ASN A 123 2.87 -10.34 17.39
N GLU A 124 1.88 -11.22 17.35
CA GLU A 124 2.08 -12.62 16.95
C GLU A 124 2.69 -12.76 15.55
N ILE A 125 2.30 -11.88 14.63
CA ILE A 125 2.76 -11.92 13.24
C ILE A 125 4.03 -11.08 13.02
N LEU A 126 4.32 -10.13 13.90
CA LEU A 126 5.35 -9.11 13.68
C LEU A 126 6.78 -9.61 13.80
N ASP A 127 7.04 -10.59 14.66
CA ASP A 127 8.39 -11.10 14.92
C ASP A 127 9.06 -11.66 13.66
N ASP A 128 8.27 -12.24 12.74
CA ASP A 128 8.76 -12.76 11.46
C ASP A 128 8.56 -11.77 10.31
N LEU A 129 7.42 -11.11 10.26
CA LEU A 129 7.01 -10.27 9.13
C LEU A 129 7.81 -8.98 9.04
N ARG A 130 8.02 -8.26 10.15
CA ARG A 130 8.69 -6.96 10.17
C ARG A 130 10.15 -7.02 9.69
N PRO A 131 10.98 -7.94 10.17
CA PRO A 131 12.34 -8.07 9.64
C PRO A 131 12.37 -8.41 8.15
N TRP A 132 11.43 -9.21 7.68
CA TRP A 132 11.32 -9.54 6.26
C TRP A 132 10.93 -8.32 5.41
N LEU A 133 9.93 -7.54 5.87
CA LEU A 133 9.53 -6.30 5.20
C LEU A 133 10.70 -5.30 5.12
N GLU A 134 11.45 -5.15 6.20
CA GLU A 134 12.60 -4.25 6.23
C GLU A 134 13.72 -4.69 5.27
N ARG A 135 13.94 -6.01 5.12
CA ARG A 135 14.90 -6.53 4.12
C ARG A 135 14.43 -6.27 2.69
N MET A 136 13.14 -6.49 2.41
CA MET A 136 12.58 -6.27 1.06
C MET A 136 12.52 -4.78 0.71
N LEU A 137 12.30 -3.92 1.69
CA LEU A 137 12.29 -2.46 1.51
C LEU A 137 13.62 -1.94 0.93
N ILE A 138 14.71 -2.56 1.28
CA ILE A 138 16.05 -2.19 0.81
C ILE A 138 16.65 -3.19 -0.18
N SER A 139 15.80 -3.96 -0.86
CA SER A 139 16.24 -4.90 -1.90
C SER A 139 17.02 -4.17 -3.00
N GLU A 140 18.26 -4.59 -3.24
CA GLU A 140 19.13 -3.99 -4.25
C GLU A 140 18.64 -4.32 -5.67
N GLN A 141 18.10 -5.51 -5.86
CA GLN A 141 17.84 -6.08 -7.17
C GLN A 141 16.46 -5.76 -7.75
N SER A 142 15.47 -5.45 -6.91
CA SER A 142 14.09 -5.35 -7.36
C SER A 142 13.35 -4.13 -6.78
N SER A 143 13.00 -3.21 -7.67
CA SER A 143 12.12 -2.07 -7.31
C SER A 143 10.70 -2.51 -7.00
N VAL A 144 10.25 -3.63 -7.58
CA VAL A 144 8.94 -4.23 -7.27
C VAL A 144 8.92 -4.72 -5.83
N ASP A 145 9.99 -5.37 -5.38
CA ASP A 145 10.13 -5.82 -3.99
C ASP A 145 10.13 -4.63 -3.03
N ARG A 146 10.88 -3.57 -3.35
CA ARG A 146 10.89 -2.34 -2.54
C ARG A 146 9.51 -1.72 -2.45
N SER A 147 8.80 -1.64 -3.57
CA SER A 147 7.44 -1.07 -3.64
C SER A 147 6.43 -1.87 -2.82
N GLY A 148 6.42 -3.18 -2.98
CA GLY A 148 5.56 -4.08 -2.21
C GLY A 148 5.84 -4.00 -0.71
N ALA A 149 7.12 -4.01 -0.33
CA ALA A 149 7.53 -3.90 1.07
C ALA A 149 7.16 -2.53 1.68
N ALA A 150 7.32 -1.44 0.93
CA ALA A 150 6.93 -0.11 1.38
C ALA A 150 5.43 -0.02 1.63
N GLN A 151 4.63 -0.53 0.71
CA GLN A 151 3.17 -0.56 0.86
C GLN A 151 2.74 -1.45 2.02
N GLY A 152 3.33 -2.65 2.13
CA GLY A 152 3.06 -3.59 3.23
C GLY A 152 3.44 -3.01 4.58
N LEU A 153 4.60 -2.39 4.70
CA LEU A 153 5.06 -1.76 5.95
C LEU A 153 4.16 -0.59 6.36
N ALA A 154 3.73 0.23 5.40
CA ALA A 154 2.79 1.32 5.67
C ALA A 154 1.47 0.80 6.25
N GLU A 155 0.90 -0.24 5.66
CA GLU A 155 -0.33 -0.86 6.12
C GLU A 155 -0.16 -1.56 7.48
N VAL A 156 0.98 -2.22 7.71
CA VAL A 156 1.30 -2.85 9.00
C VAL A 156 1.40 -1.78 10.11
N LEU A 157 2.09 -0.67 9.84
CA LEU A 157 2.15 0.45 10.79
C LEU A 157 0.75 1.02 11.07
N GLY A 158 -0.09 1.11 10.03
CA GLY A 158 -1.49 1.52 10.17
C GLY A 158 -2.30 0.57 11.05
N GLY A 159 -2.09 -0.72 10.90
CA GLY A 159 -2.71 -1.75 11.75
C GLY A 159 -2.28 -1.67 13.21
N LEU A 160 -1.05 -1.27 13.47
CA LEU A 160 -0.50 -1.08 14.83
C LEU A 160 -0.95 0.23 15.48
N GLY A 161 -1.22 1.25 14.69
CA GLY A 161 -1.66 2.56 15.18
C GLY A 161 -0.65 3.69 14.97
N LYS A 162 -1.14 4.91 15.09
CA LYS A 162 -0.37 6.14 14.82
C LYS A 162 0.87 6.30 15.68
N GLU A 163 0.87 5.78 16.90
CA GLU A 163 2.04 5.82 17.80
C GLU A 163 3.23 5.05 17.21
N HIS A 164 2.97 3.99 16.47
CA HIS A 164 4.01 3.23 15.79
C HIS A 164 4.59 3.98 14.60
N LEU A 165 3.80 4.79 13.89
CA LEU A 165 4.32 5.70 12.88
C LEU A 165 5.28 6.71 13.52
N ASP A 166 4.87 7.33 14.63
CA ASP A 166 5.68 8.34 15.33
C ASP A 166 7.03 7.78 15.82
N LYS A 167 7.06 6.51 16.17
CA LYS A 167 8.31 5.82 16.53
C LYS A 167 9.18 5.48 15.33
N TYR A 168 8.56 5.22 14.18
CA TYR A 168 9.28 4.81 12.96
C TYR A 168 9.75 5.99 12.11
N MET A 169 9.03 7.11 12.14
CA MET A 169 9.34 8.30 11.34
C MET A 169 10.77 8.83 11.51
N PRO A 170 11.36 8.89 12.72
CA PRO A 170 12.74 9.35 12.87
C PRO A 170 13.74 8.55 12.02
N LYS A 171 13.56 7.22 11.93
CA LYS A 171 14.41 6.36 11.09
C LYS A 171 14.21 6.66 9.59
N ILE A 172 12.97 6.82 9.15
CA ILE A 172 12.66 7.15 7.76
C ILE A 172 13.31 8.47 7.37
N LEU A 173 13.17 9.49 8.21
CA LEU A 173 13.76 10.81 7.98
C LEU A 173 15.29 10.76 8.00
N GLU A 174 15.89 10.04 8.93
CA GLU A 174 17.34 9.86 8.99
C GLU A 174 17.88 9.27 7.67
N VAL A 175 17.27 8.20 7.17
CA VAL A 175 17.69 7.56 5.90
C VAL A 175 17.48 8.47 4.71
N THR A 176 16.32 9.12 4.60
CA THR A 176 15.98 9.94 3.44
C THR A 176 16.73 11.28 3.42
N GLU A 177 17.19 11.76 4.55
CA GLU A 177 18.02 12.98 4.67
C GLU A 177 19.52 12.67 4.49
N ASN A 178 19.95 11.42 4.63
CA ASN A 178 21.37 11.04 4.55
C ASN A 178 21.82 10.93 3.07
N PRO A 179 22.79 11.76 2.63
CA PRO A 179 23.28 11.70 1.24
C PRO A 179 24.14 10.47 0.95
N ASP A 180 24.65 9.78 1.96
CA ASP A 180 25.63 8.71 1.82
C ASP A 180 25.01 7.30 1.77
N VAL A 181 23.70 7.17 1.91
CA VAL A 181 23.06 5.86 1.77
C VAL A 181 23.04 5.40 0.31
N PRO A 182 23.13 4.09 0.04
CA PRO A 182 22.98 3.56 -1.32
C PRO A 182 21.62 3.97 -1.94
N ALA A 183 21.61 4.12 -3.27
CA ALA A 183 20.43 4.57 -4.00
C ALA A 183 19.21 3.68 -3.77
N TYR A 184 19.39 2.35 -3.75
CA TYR A 184 18.28 1.42 -3.52
C TYR A 184 17.71 1.51 -2.09
N VAL A 185 18.54 1.85 -1.10
CA VAL A 185 18.07 2.09 0.27
C VAL A 185 17.24 3.37 0.32
N LYS A 186 17.76 4.45 -0.26
CA LYS A 186 17.04 5.73 -0.36
C LYS A 186 15.71 5.56 -1.07
N ASP A 187 15.70 4.86 -2.19
CA ASP A 187 14.51 4.60 -3.00
C ASP A 187 13.41 3.89 -2.19
N GLY A 188 13.77 2.81 -1.50
CA GLY A 188 12.82 2.06 -0.67
C GLY A 188 12.20 2.91 0.44
N PHE A 189 13.00 3.72 1.13
CA PHE A 189 12.50 4.59 2.19
C PHE A 189 11.67 5.76 1.65
N ILE A 190 12.00 6.32 0.49
CA ILE A 190 11.17 7.36 -0.16
C ILE A 190 9.83 6.75 -0.63
N MET A 191 9.79 5.50 -1.05
CA MET A 191 8.54 4.81 -1.39
C MET A 191 7.54 4.81 -0.24
N LEU A 192 8.00 4.79 1.00
CA LEU A 192 7.12 4.92 2.17
C LEU A 192 6.32 6.23 2.14
N TYR A 193 6.89 7.31 1.60
CA TYR A 193 6.17 8.59 1.47
C TYR A 193 5.07 8.56 0.39
N ILE A 194 5.07 7.54 -0.47
CA ILE A 194 3.96 7.31 -1.41
C ILE A 194 2.76 6.69 -0.68
N TYR A 195 3.02 5.74 0.24
CA TYR A 195 1.97 4.92 0.84
C TYR A 195 1.51 5.38 2.22
N LEU A 196 2.40 5.91 3.06
CA LEU A 196 2.05 6.39 4.40
C LEU A 196 0.94 7.45 4.41
N PRO A 197 0.93 8.44 3.49
CA PRO A 197 -0.15 9.42 3.45
C PRO A 197 -1.54 8.81 3.32
N SER A 198 -1.70 7.79 2.46
CA SER A 198 -2.99 7.11 2.24
C SER A 198 -3.48 6.34 3.47
N VAL A 199 -2.54 5.83 4.26
CA VAL A 199 -2.85 5.03 5.45
C VAL A 199 -3.16 5.93 6.66
N PHE A 200 -2.35 6.96 6.89
CA PHE A 200 -2.44 7.80 8.10
C PHE A 200 -3.17 9.13 7.89
N THR A 201 -3.40 9.55 6.65
CA THR A 201 -4.17 10.75 6.31
C THR A 201 -3.79 11.98 7.16
N GLN A 202 -4.65 12.45 8.05
CA GLN A 202 -4.42 13.65 8.85
C GLN A 202 -3.25 13.55 9.83
N HIS A 203 -2.99 12.38 10.37
CA HIS A 203 -1.84 12.20 11.26
C HIS A 203 -0.51 12.38 10.53
N PHE A 204 -0.42 11.96 9.28
CA PHE A 204 0.77 12.18 8.45
C PHE A 204 0.98 13.66 8.10
N ALA A 205 -0.07 14.47 8.08
CA ALA A 205 0.01 15.90 7.76
C ALA A 205 1.00 16.65 8.65
N SER A 206 1.17 16.25 9.91
CA SER A 206 2.14 16.84 10.83
C SER A 206 3.60 16.66 10.41
N TYR A 207 3.90 15.72 9.52
CA TYR A 207 5.24 15.43 9.02
C TYR A 207 5.56 16.10 7.68
N ILE A 208 4.59 16.71 7.00
CA ILE A 208 4.74 17.23 5.63
C ILE A 208 5.92 18.20 5.52
N SER A 209 6.04 19.15 6.43
CA SER A 209 7.11 20.15 6.40
C SER A 209 8.52 19.52 6.47
N ARG A 210 8.66 18.41 7.16
CA ARG A 210 9.93 17.69 7.25
C ARG A 210 10.16 16.74 6.09
N VAL A 211 9.11 16.12 5.60
CA VAL A 211 9.16 15.09 4.53
C VAL A 211 9.39 15.73 3.15
N ILE A 212 8.82 16.90 2.89
CA ILE A 212 8.92 17.53 1.58
C ILE A 212 10.36 17.91 1.22
N THR A 213 11.17 18.29 2.18
CA THR A 213 12.57 18.69 1.94
C THR A 213 13.43 17.54 1.39
N PRO A 214 13.49 16.35 2.00
CA PRO A 214 14.24 15.23 1.42
C PRO A 214 13.68 14.78 0.07
N ILE A 215 12.37 14.85 -0.15
CA ILE A 215 11.75 14.56 -1.45
C ILE A 215 12.26 15.51 -2.52
N LEU A 216 12.25 16.82 -2.26
CA LEU A 216 12.76 17.82 -3.21
C LEU A 216 14.24 17.63 -3.53
N LYS A 217 15.07 17.32 -2.53
CA LYS A 217 16.49 17.02 -2.74
C LYS A 217 16.68 15.76 -3.59
N ALA A 218 15.89 14.71 -3.36
CA ALA A 218 15.96 13.46 -4.10
C ALA A 218 15.50 13.58 -5.57
N LEU A 219 14.78 14.65 -5.92
CA LEU A 219 14.46 14.98 -7.31
C LEU A 219 15.69 15.34 -8.14
N ALA A 220 16.81 15.63 -7.51
CA ALA A 220 18.10 15.90 -8.14
C ALA A 220 19.10 14.71 -8.03
N ASP A 221 18.66 13.57 -7.50
CA ASP A 221 19.52 12.41 -7.30
C ASP A 221 20.15 11.93 -8.62
N GLU A 222 21.35 11.37 -8.54
CA GLU A 222 22.07 10.84 -9.71
C GLU A 222 21.32 9.65 -10.34
N ASN A 223 20.60 8.88 -9.54
CA ASN A 223 19.85 7.71 -9.98
C ASN A 223 18.45 8.08 -10.45
N GLU A 224 18.12 7.68 -11.66
CA GLU A 224 16.82 7.94 -12.28
C GLU A 224 15.66 7.35 -11.47
N PHE A 225 15.78 6.12 -10.99
CA PHE A 225 14.73 5.50 -10.21
C PHE A 225 14.46 6.22 -8.88
N VAL A 226 15.48 6.81 -8.24
CA VAL A 226 15.27 7.66 -7.04
C VAL A 226 14.51 8.93 -7.42
N ARG A 227 14.87 9.57 -8.54
CA ARG A 227 14.14 10.75 -9.03
C ARG A 227 12.68 10.45 -9.33
N GLU A 228 12.40 9.34 -10.02
CA GLU A 228 11.03 8.93 -10.36
C GLU A 228 10.18 8.65 -9.12
N THR A 229 10.73 7.91 -8.17
CA THR A 229 10.06 7.62 -6.90
C THR A 229 9.79 8.90 -6.11
N SER A 230 10.75 9.81 -6.08
CA SER A 230 10.62 11.10 -5.38
C SER A 230 9.54 11.98 -6.00
N LEU A 231 9.44 12.00 -7.32
CA LEU A 231 8.38 12.73 -8.02
C LEU A 231 7.00 12.13 -7.68
N ARG A 232 6.87 10.82 -7.70
CA ARG A 232 5.63 10.14 -7.31
C ARG A 232 5.24 10.46 -5.86
N ALA A 233 6.19 10.46 -4.95
CA ALA A 233 5.95 10.82 -3.55
C ALA A 233 5.51 12.29 -3.41
N GLY A 234 6.19 13.20 -4.08
CA GLY A 234 5.82 14.61 -4.11
C GLY A 234 4.42 14.85 -4.68
N GLN A 235 4.08 14.20 -5.78
CA GLN A 235 2.76 14.29 -6.40
C GLN A 235 1.67 13.73 -5.47
N ARG A 236 1.94 12.63 -4.78
CA ARG A 236 1.00 12.05 -3.82
C ARG A 236 0.70 13.02 -2.67
N ILE A 237 1.73 13.63 -2.11
CA ILE A 237 1.58 14.58 -0.99
C ILE A 237 0.83 15.83 -1.45
N VAL A 238 1.20 16.40 -2.60
CA VAL A 238 0.50 17.57 -3.17
C VAL A 238 -0.97 17.25 -3.41
N ASN A 239 -1.29 16.13 -4.04
CA ASN A 239 -2.67 15.76 -4.34
C ASN A 239 -3.51 15.50 -3.09
N MET A 240 -2.94 14.88 -2.06
CA MET A 240 -3.68 14.55 -0.85
C MET A 240 -3.86 15.73 0.10
N TYR A 241 -2.88 16.64 0.16
CA TYR A 241 -2.84 17.68 1.18
C TYR A 241 -2.93 19.12 0.62
N ALA A 242 -3.26 19.26 -0.66
CA ALA A 242 -3.34 20.57 -1.32
C ALA A 242 -4.25 21.55 -0.58
N GLU A 243 -5.42 21.11 -0.16
CA GLU A 243 -6.42 21.95 0.52
C GLU A 243 -6.12 22.17 1.99
N THR A 244 -5.54 21.16 2.66
CA THR A 244 -5.35 21.17 4.12
C THR A 244 -3.97 21.62 4.56
N ALA A 245 -2.97 21.53 3.70
CA ALA A 245 -1.57 21.82 4.02
C ALA A 245 -0.88 22.75 3.02
N ILE A 246 -1.65 23.55 2.29
CA ILE A 246 -1.10 24.50 1.31
C ILE A 246 -0.06 25.41 1.94
N GLN A 247 -0.28 25.88 3.16
CA GLN A 247 0.63 26.78 3.86
C GLN A 247 1.99 26.14 4.17
N LEU A 248 2.03 24.79 4.27
CA LEU A 248 3.25 24.04 4.47
C LEU A 248 3.95 23.69 3.14
N LEU A 249 3.16 23.42 2.10
CA LEU A 249 3.67 23.01 0.78
C LEU A 249 4.17 24.17 -0.05
N LEU A 250 3.41 25.24 -0.11
CA LEU A 250 3.67 26.37 -1.02
C LEU A 250 5.05 27.02 -0.79
N PRO A 251 5.47 27.35 0.45
CA PRO A 251 6.78 27.97 0.66
C PRO A 251 7.94 27.08 0.22
N GLU A 252 7.84 25.77 0.42
CA GLU A 252 8.89 24.82 0.03
C GLU A 252 8.99 24.68 -1.49
N LEU A 253 7.86 24.64 -2.18
CA LEU A 253 7.81 24.57 -3.64
C LEU A 253 8.31 25.88 -4.26
N GLU A 254 7.96 27.03 -3.70
CA GLU A 254 8.47 28.33 -4.13
C GLU A 254 9.99 28.42 -4.00
N ARG A 255 10.56 27.95 -2.88
CA ARG A 255 12.02 27.88 -2.71
C ARG A 255 12.68 27.00 -3.76
N GLY A 256 12.05 25.88 -4.11
CA GLY A 256 12.52 24.98 -5.15
C GLY A 256 12.61 25.63 -6.53
N LEU A 257 11.76 26.61 -6.84
CA LEU A 257 11.81 27.35 -8.10
C LEU A 257 13.11 28.14 -8.31
N PHE A 258 13.78 28.50 -7.24
CA PHE A 258 15.02 29.28 -7.25
C PHE A 258 16.25 28.45 -6.91
N ASN A 259 16.11 27.11 -6.83
CA ASN A 259 17.22 26.20 -6.52
C ASN A 259 18.27 26.24 -7.65
N GLU A 260 19.53 26.08 -7.28
CA GLU A 260 20.64 26.04 -8.25
C GLU A 260 20.55 24.83 -9.20
N ASN A 261 19.96 23.71 -8.75
CA ASN A 261 19.80 22.52 -9.55
C ASN A 261 18.55 22.62 -10.44
N TRP A 262 18.75 22.52 -11.76
CA TRP A 262 17.65 22.63 -12.73
C TRP A 262 16.57 21.55 -12.56
N ARG A 263 16.93 20.35 -12.10
CA ARG A 263 15.95 19.27 -11.86
C ARG A 263 15.01 19.63 -10.73
N ILE A 264 15.54 20.24 -9.67
CA ILE A 264 14.71 20.73 -8.55
C ILE A 264 13.79 21.84 -9.02
N ARG A 265 14.30 22.79 -9.82
CA ARG A 265 13.47 23.85 -10.40
C ARG A 265 12.34 23.29 -11.25
N TYR A 266 12.66 22.37 -12.17
CA TYR A 266 11.68 21.75 -13.06
C TYR A 266 10.61 20.99 -12.29
N SER A 267 11.00 20.14 -11.35
CA SER A 267 10.07 19.35 -10.54
C SER A 267 9.23 20.23 -9.62
N SER A 268 9.80 21.31 -9.11
CA SER A 268 9.06 22.30 -8.30
C SER A 268 7.98 22.99 -9.13
N VAL A 269 8.24 23.32 -10.39
CA VAL A 269 7.24 23.84 -11.33
C VAL A 269 6.12 22.82 -11.53
N GLN A 270 6.46 21.56 -11.76
CA GLN A 270 5.47 20.48 -11.93
C GLN A 270 4.58 20.34 -10.68
N LEU A 271 5.19 20.23 -9.51
CA LEU A 271 4.45 20.06 -8.26
C LEU A 271 3.61 21.28 -7.90
N LEU A 272 4.12 22.47 -8.17
CA LEU A 272 3.38 23.72 -8.00
C LEU A 272 2.17 23.78 -8.94
N GLY A 273 2.34 23.37 -10.20
CA GLY A 273 1.25 23.22 -11.15
C GLY A 273 0.18 22.25 -10.68
N ASP A 274 0.58 21.09 -10.17
CA ASP A 274 -0.34 20.10 -9.59
C ASP A 274 -1.08 20.67 -8.37
N LEU A 275 -0.38 21.39 -7.51
CA LEU A 275 -0.96 22.05 -6.33
C LEU A 275 -2.02 23.09 -6.72
N LEU A 276 -1.69 23.97 -7.66
CA LEU A 276 -2.60 25.01 -8.14
C LEU A 276 -3.81 24.40 -8.84
N PHE A 277 -3.60 23.38 -9.67
CA PHE A 277 -4.71 22.66 -10.31
C PHE A 277 -5.66 22.05 -9.28
N LYS A 278 -5.12 21.39 -8.26
CA LYS A 278 -5.93 20.76 -7.20
C LYS A 278 -6.76 21.78 -6.43
N ILE A 279 -6.22 22.97 -6.17
CA ILE A 279 -6.89 24.04 -5.41
C ILE A 279 -7.94 24.75 -6.27
N THR A 280 -7.61 25.09 -7.51
CA THR A 280 -8.46 25.91 -8.39
C THR A 280 -9.45 25.08 -9.21
N GLY A 281 -9.20 23.79 -9.37
CA GLY A 281 -9.97 22.91 -10.27
C GLY A 281 -9.78 23.23 -11.75
N LEU A 282 -8.82 24.11 -12.10
CA LEU A 282 -8.54 24.50 -13.48
C LEU A 282 -7.50 23.57 -14.09
N SER A 283 -7.86 22.90 -15.22
CA SER A 283 -6.89 22.17 -16.03
C SER A 283 -6.46 23.02 -17.22
N GLY A 284 -5.24 22.75 -17.74
CA GLY A 284 -4.76 23.41 -18.97
C GLY A 284 -5.65 23.15 -20.19
N LYS A 285 -6.55 22.17 -20.14
CA LYS A 285 -7.56 21.91 -21.19
C LYS A 285 -8.72 22.92 -21.15
N MET A 286 -9.12 23.38 -19.96
CA MET A 286 -10.20 24.37 -19.82
C MET A 286 -9.78 25.76 -20.32
N THR A 287 -8.50 26.13 -20.16
CA THR A 287 -7.99 27.42 -20.66
C THR A 287 -7.88 27.47 -22.19
N THR A 288 -7.74 26.32 -22.86
CA THR A 288 -7.69 26.25 -24.33
C THR A 288 -9.09 26.23 -24.96
N GLU A 289 -10.09 25.68 -24.27
CA GLU A 289 -11.48 25.64 -24.77
C GLU A 289 -12.18 26.99 -24.64
N SER A 290 -11.86 27.79 -23.60
CA SER A 290 -12.44 29.14 -23.44
C SER A 290 -11.86 30.17 -24.39
N GLN A 291 -10.69 29.92 -25.02
CA GLN A 291 -10.12 30.81 -26.04
C GLN A 291 -10.66 30.52 -27.46
N SER A 292 -11.31 29.38 -27.68
CA SER A 292 -11.89 29.02 -28.99
C SER A 292 -13.36 29.44 -29.17
N GLU A 293 -14.03 29.90 -28.12
CA GLU A 293 -15.40 30.40 -28.18
C GLU A 293 -15.52 31.91 -28.43
N ASP A 294 -14.45 32.65 -28.23
CA ASP A 294 -14.44 34.12 -28.45
C ASP A 294 -13.98 34.57 -29.84
N ASP A 295 -13.68 33.63 -30.77
CA ASP A 295 -13.23 33.93 -32.14
C ASP A 295 -14.24 33.52 -33.24
N ASN A 296 -15.57 33.51 -32.93
CA ASN A 296 -16.61 33.37 -33.98
C ASN A 296 -17.66 34.47 -33.87
#